data_4e00d87b0a63ece43b2a63d75330092a
#
_entry.id   4e00d87b0a63ece43b2a63d75330092a
#
_cell.length_a   1.000
_cell.length_b   1.000
_cell.length_c   1.000
_cell.angle_alpha   90.00
_cell.angle_beta   90.00
_cell.angle_gamma   90.00
#
_symmetry.space_group_name_H-M   'P 1'
#
loop_
_entity.id
_entity.type
_entity.pdbx_description
1 polymer ?
#
loop_
_entity_poly.entity_id
_entity_poly.type
_entity_poly.pdbx_seq_one_letter_code
_entity_poly.pdbx_strand_id
1 'polypeptide(L)'
;MQFAERINQIQESKTVQLTALVQKLKQKGREVINFAVGEPEYPTPAGIIDATRQALENGKTRYGPVQGNAELRSRLAERFAGYDEGNILLSNGSKQCLYSIFQTLCGPGDQVIIPSPYWVSFSEQVRLAGASPVFVDTIGHQLDCEGIANAITDRTRIILINNPNNPTGAIYPRQDIEKIAGLAIKHDLCIVSDEAYAFFTYDGRTCTSPFLIEDVRERCVIVRSFSKSCSMTGFRVGYVAAPTVVIQAMSKLQSHLTGNVCTFAQEGALAALDLESSIVEQWRLDLQYKRDTAYQYARKMFKCIKPHGAFYLFPDVSGLLKNNGSAK
;
A
#
# COMPACT_ATOMS: atom_id res chain seq x y z
N MET A 1 6.41 -33.31 -10.82
CA MET A 1 5.63 -32.16 -11.32
C MET A 1 6.60 -30.98 -11.46
N GLN A 2 6.60 -30.30 -12.60
CA GLN A 2 7.49 -29.15 -12.84
C GLN A 2 6.67 -27.86 -12.69
N PHE A 3 7.17 -26.91 -11.89
CA PHE A 3 6.53 -25.61 -11.68
C PHE A 3 7.00 -24.59 -12.72
N ALA A 4 6.19 -23.56 -12.96
CA ALA A 4 6.62 -22.43 -13.78
C ALA A 4 7.78 -21.70 -13.10
N GLU A 5 8.78 -21.27 -13.91
CA GLU A 5 10.03 -20.66 -13.41
C GLU A 5 9.79 -19.46 -12.49
N ARG A 6 8.78 -18.62 -12.80
CA ARG A 6 8.41 -17.46 -11.97
C ARG A 6 8.07 -17.81 -10.52
N ILE A 7 7.60 -19.04 -10.24
CA ILE A 7 7.28 -19.49 -8.88
C ILE A 7 8.56 -19.74 -8.09
N ASN A 8 9.63 -20.19 -8.75
CA ASN A 8 10.93 -20.40 -8.11
C ASN A 8 11.67 -19.09 -7.82
N GLN A 9 11.28 -17.99 -8.49
CA GLN A 9 11.90 -16.67 -8.34
C GLN A 9 11.32 -15.85 -7.18
N ILE A 10 10.17 -16.25 -6.62
CA ILE A 10 9.51 -15.57 -5.52
C ILE A 10 9.69 -16.31 -4.21
N GLN A 11 9.67 -15.55 -3.11
CA GLN A 11 9.72 -16.10 -1.77
C GLN A 11 8.35 -16.05 -1.10
N GLU A 12 8.07 -17.03 -0.23
CA GLU A 12 6.87 -16.98 0.59
C GLU A 12 6.92 -15.77 1.53
N SER A 13 5.77 -15.11 1.71
CA SER A 13 5.68 -13.92 2.57
C SER A 13 6.05 -14.25 4.02
N LYS A 14 7.12 -13.64 4.53
CA LYS A 14 7.57 -13.80 5.92
C LYS A 14 6.49 -13.39 6.94
N THR A 15 5.65 -12.40 6.61
CA THR A 15 4.53 -11.99 7.46
C THR A 15 3.47 -13.09 7.57
N VAL A 16 3.19 -13.82 6.50
CA VAL A 16 2.25 -14.97 6.51
C VAL A 16 2.84 -16.12 7.33
N GLN A 17 4.12 -16.44 7.15
CA GLN A 17 4.81 -17.47 7.93
C GLN A 17 4.80 -17.15 9.44
N LEU A 18 5.08 -15.89 9.81
CA LEU A 18 5.03 -15.44 11.20
C LEU A 18 3.62 -15.54 11.78
N THR A 19 2.59 -15.17 11.03
CA THR A 19 1.19 -15.28 11.47
C THR A 19 0.82 -16.75 11.72
N ALA A 20 1.19 -17.66 10.82
CA ALA A 20 0.96 -19.09 10.99
C ALA A 20 1.71 -19.64 12.22
N LEU A 21 2.95 -19.20 12.46
CA LEU A 21 3.72 -19.58 13.65
C LEU A 21 3.05 -19.10 14.94
N VAL A 22 2.58 -17.85 14.99
CA VAL A 22 1.85 -17.29 16.14
C VAL A 22 0.59 -18.11 16.43
N GLN A 23 -0.21 -18.44 15.41
CA GLN A 23 -1.40 -19.26 15.58
C GLN A 23 -1.05 -20.64 16.15
N LYS A 24 -0.01 -21.29 15.61
CA LYS A 24 0.46 -22.59 16.10
C LYS A 24 0.92 -22.55 17.56
N LEU A 25 1.59 -21.47 17.99
CA LEU A 25 2.03 -21.28 19.37
C LEU A 25 0.83 -21.07 20.30
N LYS A 26 -0.16 -20.25 19.90
CA LYS A 26 -1.40 -20.05 20.66
C LYS A 26 -2.20 -21.34 20.82
N GLN A 27 -2.32 -22.14 19.76
CA GLN A 27 -2.97 -23.46 19.83
C GLN A 27 -2.28 -24.44 20.82
N LYS A 28 -0.97 -24.25 21.06
CA LYS A 28 -0.21 -25.00 22.08
C LYS A 28 -0.32 -24.39 23.48
N GLY A 29 -1.24 -23.45 23.71
CA GLY A 29 -1.45 -22.79 25.01
C GLY A 29 -0.38 -21.77 25.39
N ARG A 30 0.50 -21.36 24.45
CA ARG A 30 1.50 -20.32 24.75
C ARG A 30 0.88 -18.94 24.62
N GLU A 31 1.14 -18.09 25.59
CA GLU A 31 0.87 -16.66 25.49
C GLU A 31 1.87 -16.03 24.51
N VAL A 32 1.37 -15.37 23.48
CA VAL A 32 2.20 -14.73 22.43
C VAL A 32 1.74 -13.32 22.21
N ILE A 33 2.64 -12.36 22.43
CA ILE A 33 2.47 -10.96 22.02
C ILE A 33 2.92 -10.86 20.56
N ASN A 34 1.97 -10.53 19.67
CA ASN A 34 2.21 -10.52 18.23
C ASN A 34 2.48 -9.10 17.72
N PHE A 35 3.71 -8.83 17.31
CA PHE A 35 4.12 -7.58 16.67
C PHE A 35 4.29 -7.70 15.13
N ALA A 36 3.94 -8.85 14.53
CA ALA A 36 4.22 -9.12 13.12
C ALA A 36 3.08 -8.74 12.17
N VAL A 37 1.90 -8.41 12.68
CA VAL A 37 0.71 -8.11 11.87
C VAL A 37 0.47 -6.61 11.81
N GLY A 38 0.51 -6.05 10.61
CA GLY A 38 0.16 -4.64 10.35
C GLY A 38 -1.35 -4.48 10.15
N GLU A 39 -2.15 -4.59 11.22
CA GLU A 39 -3.60 -4.47 11.19
C GLU A 39 -4.06 -3.45 12.24
N PRO A 40 -5.03 -2.54 11.91
CA PRO A 40 -5.63 -1.69 12.90
C PRO A 40 -6.31 -2.52 13.99
N GLU A 41 -6.17 -2.13 15.24
CA GLU A 41 -6.83 -2.83 16.38
C GLU A 41 -8.29 -2.40 16.57
N TYR A 42 -8.70 -1.33 15.91
CA TYR A 42 -10.08 -0.80 16.01
C TYR A 42 -11.06 -1.72 15.27
N PRO A 43 -12.27 -1.92 15.81
CA PRO A 43 -13.31 -2.62 15.08
C PRO A 43 -13.73 -1.82 13.82
N THR A 44 -14.21 -2.52 12.82
CA THR A 44 -14.87 -1.86 11.69
C THR A 44 -16.10 -1.08 12.22
N PRO A 45 -16.28 0.20 11.84
CA PRO A 45 -17.43 1.01 12.29
C PRO A 45 -18.78 0.38 11.99
N ALA A 46 -19.72 0.50 12.92
CA ALA A 46 -21.02 -0.14 12.82
C ALA A 46 -21.79 0.21 11.53
N GLY A 47 -21.75 1.46 11.08
CA GLY A 47 -22.39 1.87 9.83
C GLY A 47 -21.90 1.13 8.59
N ILE A 48 -20.59 0.77 8.55
CA ILE A 48 -20.00 -0.03 7.47
C ILE A 48 -20.52 -1.48 7.53
N ILE A 49 -20.57 -2.05 8.74
CA ILE A 49 -21.08 -3.41 8.97
C ILE A 49 -22.54 -3.48 8.59
N ASP A 50 -23.35 -2.51 9.02
CA ASP A 50 -24.79 -2.45 8.74
C ASP A 50 -25.10 -2.30 7.26
N ALA A 51 -24.37 -1.42 6.56
CA ALA A 51 -24.51 -1.26 5.12
C ALA A 51 -24.18 -2.57 4.37
N THR A 52 -23.13 -3.27 4.80
CA THR A 52 -22.72 -4.55 4.23
C THR A 52 -23.80 -5.64 4.50
N ARG A 53 -24.35 -5.69 5.71
CA ARG A 53 -25.42 -6.61 6.08
C ARG A 53 -26.68 -6.34 5.25
N GLN A 54 -27.10 -5.09 5.14
CA GLN A 54 -28.24 -4.69 4.30
C GLN A 54 -28.03 -5.03 2.83
N ALA A 55 -26.81 -4.87 2.32
CA ALA A 55 -26.49 -5.27 0.95
C ALA A 55 -26.69 -6.77 0.72
N LEU A 56 -26.30 -7.61 1.68
CA LEU A 56 -26.55 -9.07 1.62
C LEU A 56 -28.06 -9.39 1.66
N GLU A 57 -28.81 -8.77 2.57
CA GLU A 57 -30.27 -8.92 2.71
C GLU A 57 -31.00 -8.47 1.44
N ASN A 58 -30.50 -7.43 0.76
CA ASN A 58 -31.02 -6.91 -0.51
C ASN A 58 -30.53 -7.68 -1.75
N GLY A 59 -29.87 -8.82 -1.59
CA GLY A 59 -29.45 -9.69 -2.67
C GLY A 59 -28.29 -9.16 -3.53
N LYS A 60 -27.45 -8.26 -3.01
CA LYS A 60 -26.19 -7.79 -3.64
C LYS A 60 -25.13 -8.90 -3.64
N THR A 61 -25.46 -10.08 -4.13
CA THR A 61 -24.63 -11.29 -4.08
C THR A 61 -24.24 -11.82 -5.46
N ARG A 62 -24.55 -11.06 -6.50
CA ARG A 62 -24.32 -11.46 -7.90
C ARG A 62 -23.12 -10.70 -8.48
N TYR A 63 -22.67 -11.11 -9.65
CA TYR A 63 -21.65 -10.40 -10.40
C TYR A 63 -22.04 -8.94 -10.65
N GLY A 64 -21.06 -8.06 -10.57
CA GLY A 64 -21.16 -6.64 -10.89
C GLY A 64 -20.16 -6.24 -11.97
N PRO A 65 -20.07 -4.94 -12.30
CA PRO A 65 -19.06 -4.43 -13.22
C PRO A 65 -17.64 -4.76 -12.75
N VAL A 66 -16.77 -5.14 -13.68
CA VAL A 66 -15.35 -5.47 -13.38
C VAL A 66 -14.63 -4.31 -12.71
N GLN A 67 -14.89 -3.08 -13.17
CA GLN A 67 -14.29 -1.88 -12.57
C GLN A 67 -14.85 -1.56 -11.18
N GLY A 68 -15.96 -2.15 -10.79
CA GLY A 68 -16.63 -1.94 -9.52
C GLY A 68 -17.86 -1.04 -9.63
N ASN A 69 -18.52 -0.84 -8.49
CA ASN A 69 -19.73 -0.02 -8.33
C ASN A 69 -19.49 1.41 -8.85
N ALA A 70 -20.35 1.88 -9.76
CA ALA A 70 -20.20 3.17 -10.43
C ALA A 70 -20.29 4.35 -9.44
N GLU A 71 -21.23 4.30 -8.48
CA GLU A 71 -21.38 5.32 -7.46
C GLU A 71 -20.14 5.42 -6.58
N LEU A 72 -19.61 4.28 -6.11
CA LEU A 72 -18.38 4.26 -5.33
C LEU A 72 -17.21 4.84 -6.11
N ARG A 73 -17.07 4.49 -7.41
CA ARG A 73 -16.01 5.04 -8.26
C ARG A 73 -16.16 6.54 -8.47
N SER A 74 -17.36 7.02 -8.74
CA SER A 74 -17.65 8.46 -8.89
C SER A 74 -17.28 9.24 -7.63
N ARG A 75 -17.73 8.80 -6.46
CA ARG A 75 -17.40 9.45 -5.17
C ARG A 75 -15.91 9.37 -4.82
N LEU A 76 -15.20 8.33 -5.24
CA LEU A 76 -13.75 8.25 -5.08
C LEU A 76 -13.02 9.22 -6.01
N ALA A 77 -13.50 9.40 -7.22
CA ALA A 77 -12.93 10.33 -8.21
C ALA A 77 -12.96 11.79 -7.74
N GLU A 78 -13.97 12.19 -6.97
CA GLU A 78 -14.06 13.55 -6.38
C GLU A 78 -12.83 13.94 -5.55
N ARG A 79 -12.04 12.95 -5.09
CA ARG A 79 -10.80 13.17 -4.34
C ARG A 79 -9.59 13.48 -5.24
N PHE A 80 -9.77 13.44 -6.56
CA PHE A 80 -8.72 13.59 -7.55
C PHE A 80 -9.16 14.64 -8.59
N ALA A 81 -8.63 15.86 -8.45
CA ALA A 81 -9.01 16.98 -9.32
C ALA A 81 -8.83 16.63 -10.81
N GLY A 82 -9.89 16.76 -11.60
CA GLY A 82 -9.91 16.47 -13.04
C GLY A 82 -10.17 15.01 -13.40
N TYR A 83 -10.38 14.12 -12.41
CA TYR A 83 -10.73 12.73 -12.63
C TYR A 83 -12.24 12.50 -12.51
N ASP A 84 -12.74 11.48 -13.21
CA ASP A 84 -14.10 10.94 -13.13
C ASP A 84 -14.06 9.45 -12.79
N GLU A 85 -15.20 8.77 -12.80
CA GLU A 85 -15.28 7.34 -12.50
C GLU A 85 -14.48 6.47 -13.48
N GLY A 86 -14.19 6.95 -14.69
CA GLY A 86 -13.33 6.27 -15.67
C GLY A 86 -11.86 6.19 -15.25
N ASN A 87 -11.46 7.02 -14.30
CA ASN A 87 -10.12 7.05 -13.73
C ASN A 87 -9.96 6.16 -12.47
N ILE A 88 -11.01 5.45 -12.05
CA ILE A 88 -11.02 4.65 -10.82
C ILE A 88 -11.28 3.18 -11.16
N LEU A 89 -10.46 2.29 -10.58
CA LEU A 89 -10.66 0.84 -10.60
C LEU A 89 -10.67 0.30 -9.17
N LEU A 90 -11.73 -0.39 -8.79
CA LEU A 90 -11.78 -1.14 -7.53
C LEU A 90 -11.07 -2.49 -7.68
N SER A 91 -10.38 -2.94 -6.65
CA SER A 91 -9.65 -4.21 -6.63
C SER A 91 -9.73 -4.88 -5.25
N ASN A 92 -9.37 -6.16 -5.15
CA ASN A 92 -9.43 -6.91 -3.89
C ASN A 92 -8.31 -6.48 -2.91
N GLY A 93 -8.38 -5.22 -2.47
CA GLY A 93 -7.41 -4.52 -1.65
C GLY A 93 -6.21 -4.00 -2.46
N SER A 94 -5.44 -3.09 -1.85
CA SER A 94 -4.26 -2.48 -2.48
C SER A 94 -3.20 -3.50 -2.94
N LYS A 95 -3.14 -4.67 -2.30
CA LYS A 95 -2.21 -5.73 -2.72
C LYS A 95 -2.49 -6.22 -4.15
N GLN A 96 -3.77 -6.40 -4.52
CA GLN A 96 -4.13 -6.76 -5.89
C GLN A 96 -3.97 -5.56 -6.83
N CYS A 97 -4.26 -4.33 -6.38
CA CYS A 97 -3.99 -3.13 -7.17
C CYS A 97 -2.55 -3.13 -7.66
N LEU A 98 -1.59 -3.27 -6.74
CA LEU A 98 -0.15 -3.27 -7.03
C LEU A 98 0.25 -4.42 -7.95
N TYR A 99 -0.23 -5.65 -7.67
CA TYR A 99 0.00 -6.78 -8.57
C TYR A 99 -0.47 -6.47 -10.00
N SER A 100 -1.70 -5.97 -10.14
CA SER A 100 -2.27 -5.66 -11.45
C SER A 100 -1.53 -4.52 -12.16
N ILE A 101 -1.03 -3.51 -11.42
CA ILE A 101 -0.22 -2.41 -11.95
C ILE A 101 1.08 -2.99 -12.57
N PHE A 102 1.83 -3.79 -11.82
CA PHE A 102 3.08 -4.34 -12.34
C PHE A 102 2.84 -5.28 -13.53
N GLN A 103 1.79 -6.10 -13.50
CA GLN A 103 1.41 -6.95 -14.64
C GLN A 103 0.97 -6.14 -15.88
N THR A 104 0.48 -4.92 -15.68
CA THR A 104 -0.02 -4.07 -16.78
C THR A 104 1.10 -3.21 -17.38
N LEU A 105 2.01 -2.70 -16.53
CA LEU A 105 2.99 -1.68 -16.91
C LEU A 105 4.41 -2.22 -17.09
N CYS A 106 4.68 -3.46 -16.65
CA CYS A 106 6.02 -4.06 -16.72
C CYS A 106 5.98 -5.43 -17.39
N GLY A 107 7.12 -5.82 -17.97
CA GLY A 107 7.36 -7.11 -18.57
C GLY A 107 8.82 -7.55 -18.44
N PRO A 108 9.21 -8.66 -19.12
CA PRO A 108 10.58 -9.15 -19.09
C PRO A 108 11.59 -8.11 -19.57
N GLY A 109 12.61 -7.87 -18.75
CA GLY A 109 13.67 -6.89 -19.00
C GLY A 109 13.42 -5.50 -18.45
N ASP A 110 12.19 -5.17 -18.05
CA ASP A 110 11.87 -3.89 -17.42
C ASP A 110 12.37 -3.83 -15.97
N GLN A 111 12.54 -2.62 -15.46
CA GLN A 111 13.01 -2.34 -14.11
C GLN A 111 12.04 -1.44 -13.35
N VAL A 112 11.89 -1.72 -12.04
CA VAL A 112 11.13 -0.91 -11.08
C VAL A 112 12.05 -0.47 -9.96
N ILE A 113 12.23 0.84 -9.79
CA ILE A 113 13.02 1.40 -8.69
C ILE A 113 12.17 1.38 -7.41
N ILE A 114 12.72 0.80 -6.35
CA ILE A 114 12.07 0.62 -5.04
C ILE A 114 12.98 1.19 -3.96
N PRO A 115 12.62 2.30 -3.29
CA PRO A 115 13.33 2.78 -2.12
C PRO A 115 13.30 1.76 -0.99
N SER A 116 14.44 1.51 -0.34
CA SER A 116 14.65 0.53 0.74
C SER A 116 14.88 1.25 2.08
N PRO A 117 14.28 0.82 3.21
CA PRO A 117 13.43 -0.38 3.39
C PRO A 117 12.03 -0.25 2.78
N TYR A 118 11.46 -1.39 2.37
CA TYR A 118 10.20 -1.46 1.65
C TYR A 118 9.31 -2.61 2.12
N TRP A 119 8.03 -2.56 1.78
CA TRP A 119 7.12 -3.68 2.02
C TRP A 119 7.46 -4.87 1.11
N VAL A 120 7.74 -6.00 1.73
CA VAL A 120 8.29 -7.20 1.07
C VAL A 120 7.52 -7.68 -0.18
N SER A 121 6.22 -7.37 -0.28
CA SER A 121 5.42 -7.78 -1.44
C SER A 121 5.76 -7.02 -2.72
N PHE A 122 6.35 -5.83 -2.65
CA PHE A 122 6.66 -5.05 -3.85
C PHE A 122 7.63 -5.78 -4.76
N SER A 123 8.77 -6.23 -4.24
CA SER A 123 9.79 -6.93 -5.03
C SER A 123 9.27 -8.24 -5.62
N GLU A 124 8.47 -8.98 -4.85
CA GLU A 124 7.91 -10.25 -5.31
C GLU A 124 6.88 -10.06 -6.43
N GLN A 125 6.06 -9.00 -6.34
CA GLN A 125 5.09 -8.70 -7.39
C GLN A 125 5.76 -8.18 -8.67
N VAL A 126 6.85 -7.42 -8.55
CA VAL A 126 7.68 -7.01 -9.71
C VAL A 126 8.27 -8.24 -10.41
N ARG A 127 8.85 -9.19 -9.65
CA ARG A 127 9.36 -10.46 -10.21
C ARG A 127 8.27 -11.28 -10.88
N LEU A 128 7.07 -11.34 -10.29
CA LEU A 128 5.92 -12.03 -10.90
C LEU A 128 5.50 -11.42 -12.24
N ALA A 129 5.74 -10.13 -12.46
CA ALA A 129 5.54 -9.49 -13.76
C ALA A 129 6.68 -9.76 -14.76
N GLY A 130 7.72 -10.49 -14.35
CA GLY A 130 8.91 -10.72 -15.16
C GLY A 130 9.93 -9.57 -15.16
N ALA A 131 9.64 -8.50 -14.42
CA ALA A 131 10.53 -7.35 -14.29
C ALA A 131 11.53 -7.52 -13.13
N SER A 132 12.52 -6.64 -13.09
CA SER A 132 13.57 -6.64 -12.07
C SER A 132 13.39 -5.48 -11.09
N PRO A 133 13.31 -5.74 -9.77
CA PRO A 133 13.36 -4.68 -8.79
C PRO A 133 14.79 -4.12 -8.67
N VAL A 134 14.93 -2.80 -8.68
CA VAL A 134 16.17 -2.06 -8.43
C VAL A 134 16.03 -1.33 -7.11
N PHE A 135 16.86 -1.70 -6.13
CA PHE A 135 16.77 -1.13 -4.80
C PHE A 135 17.67 0.08 -4.66
N VAL A 136 17.14 1.15 -4.07
CA VAL A 136 17.90 2.34 -3.68
C VAL A 136 17.71 2.57 -2.19
N ASP A 137 18.79 2.54 -1.42
CA ASP A 137 18.71 2.74 0.02
C ASP A 137 18.29 4.18 0.36
N THR A 138 17.43 4.31 1.36
CA THR A 138 17.03 5.61 1.90
C THR A 138 18.10 6.14 2.86
N ILE A 139 18.20 7.46 2.97
CA ILE A 139 19.11 8.14 3.91
C ILE A 139 18.29 8.61 5.11
N GLY A 140 18.49 8.00 6.28
CA GLY A 140 17.70 8.33 7.48
C GLY A 140 16.19 8.11 7.27
N HIS A 141 15.82 7.09 6.51
CA HIS A 141 14.44 6.76 6.08
C HIS A 141 13.80 7.80 5.13
N GLN A 142 14.58 8.74 4.57
CA GLN A 142 14.11 9.68 3.55
C GLN A 142 14.62 9.26 2.16
N LEU A 143 13.93 9.68 1.09
CA LEU A 143 14.33 9.33 -0.28
C LEU A 143 15.73 9.86 -0.59
N ASP A 144 16.57 8.99 -1.11
CA ASP A 144 17.81 9.40 -1.79
C ASP A 144 17.48 9.71 -3.26
N CYS A 145 17.05 10.95 -3.51
CA CYS A 145 16.66 11.36 -4.86
C CYS A 145 17.83 11.32 -5.86
N GLU A 146 19.06 11.50 -5.41
CA GLU A 146 20.26 11.39 -6.25
C GLU A 146 20.55 9.92 -6.56
N GLY A 147 20.51 9.04 -5.56
CA GLY A 147 20.62 7.61 -5.74
C GLY A 147 19.55 7.05 -6.68
N ILE A 148 18.31 7.54 -6.56
CA ILE A 148 17.22 7.17 -7.48
C ILE A 148 17.54 7.64 -8.91
N ALA A 149 18.00 8.88 -9.09
CA ALA A 149 18.38 9.42 -10.40
C ALA A 149 19.49 8.59 -11.06
N ASN A 150 20.50 8.21 -10.29
CA ASN A 150 21.64 7.40 -10.75
C ASN A 150 21.25 5.93 -11.07
N ALA A 151 20.14 5.43 -10.49
CA ALA A 151 19.63 4.09 -10.74
C ALA A 151 18.74 3.98 -12.00
N ILE A 152 18.35 5.11 -12.60
CA ILE A 152 17.52 5.13 -13.82
C ILE A 152 18.36 4.63 -15.00
N THR A 153 17.77 3.70 -15.76
CA THR A 153 18.31 3.18 -17.04
C THR A 153 17.22 3.20 -18.11
N ASP A 154 17.57 2.86 -19.35
CA ASP A 154 16.61 2.73 -20.46
C ASP A 154 15.55 1.64 -20.23
N ARG A 155 15.79 0.75 -19.26
CA ARG A 155 14.85 -0.31 -18.85
C ARG A 155 13.94 0.10 -17.71
N THR A 156 14.18 1.20 -17.06
CA THR A 156 13.35 1.68 -15.96
C THR A 156 11.98 2.08 -16.49
N ARG A 157 10.90 1.59 -15.84
CA ARG A 157 9.50 1.92 -16.17
C ARG A 157 8.80 2.63 -15.04
N ILE A 158 9.12 2.26 -13.82
CA ILE A 158 8.38 2.72 -12.63
C ILE A 158 9.36 3.16 -11.55
N ILE A 159 9.02 4.28 -10.90
CA ILE A 159 9.53 4.63 -9.56
C ILE A 159 8.38 4.37 -8.59
N LEU A 160 8.58 3.44 -7.65
CA LEU A 160 7.60 3.11 -6.62
C LEU A 160 7.83 3.97 -5.38
N ILE A 161 6.78 4.63 -4.91
CA ILE A 161 6.77 5.38 -3.66
C ILE A 161 5.73 4.76 -2.73
N ASN A 162 6.08 4.51 -1.47
CA ASN A 162 5.14 4.12 -0.43
C ASN A 162 5.16 5.20 0.67
N ASN A 163 4.14 6.02 0.72
CA ASN A 163 4.11 7.21 1.57
C ASN A 163 2.74 7.37 2.27
N PRO A 164 2.67 7.32 3.61
CA PRO A 164 3.71 6.94 4.57
C PRO A 164 4.29 5.55 4.36
N ASN A 165 5.59 5.37 4.63
CA ASN A 165 6.32 4.15 4.31
C ASN A 165 6.03 3.00 5.29
N ASN A 166 5.85 1.82 4.74
CA ASN A 166 5.93 0.54 5.44
C ASN A 166 7.28 -0.12 5.09
N PRO A 167 8.22 -0.34 6.05
CA PRO A 167 7.98 -0.47 7.49
C PRO A 167 8.45 0.70 8.35
N THR A 168 8.98 1.79 7.80
CA THR A 168 9.69 2.80 8.58
C THR A 168 8.77 3.83 9.24
N GLY A 169 7.54 3.99 8.76
CA GLY A 169 6.65 5.07 9.15
C GLY A 169 7.14 6.46 8.72
N ALA A 170 8.10 6.53 7.82
CA ALA A 170 8.58 7.79 7.27
C ALA A 170 7.50 8.45 6.40
N ILE A 171 7.46 9.78 6.43
CA ILE A 171 6.72 10.61 5.49
C ILE A 171 7.75 11.35 4.65
N TYR A 172 7.67 11.23 3.35
CA TYR A 172 8.56 11.92 2.44
C TYR A 172 8.13 13.37 2.26
N PRO A 173 9.07 14.33 2.37
CA PRO A 173 8.79 15.74 2.18
C PRO A 173 8.27 16.05 0.76
N ARG A 174 7.42 17.08 0.63
CA ARG A 174 6.92 17.54 -0.67
C ARG A 174 8.04 17.78 -1.67
N GLN A 175 9.13 18.41 -1.24
CA GLN A 175 10.29 18.71 -2.08
C GLN A 175 10.90 17.45 -2.72
N ASP A 176 10.96 16.31 -1.99
CA ASP A 176 11.51 15.08 -2.54
C ASP A 176 10.52 14.44 -3.52
N ILE A 177 9.20 14.53 -3.26
CA ILE A 177 8.17 14.10 -4.21
C ILE A 177 8.26 14.92 -5.50
N GLU A 178 8.49 16.24 -5.42
CA GLU A 178 8.69 17.12 -6.57
C GLU A 178 9.94 16.75 -7.39
N LYS A 179 11.06 16.39 -6.71
CA LYS A 179 12.25 15.88 -7.41
C LYS A 179 11.97 14.58 -8.16
N ILE A 180 11.26 13.62 -7.52
CA ILE A 180 10.87 12.37 -8.15
C ILE A 180 9.94 12.63 -9.34
N ALA A 181 8.98 13.56 -9.22
CA ALA A 181 8.12 13.99 -10.33
C ALA A 181 8.94 14.50 -11.51
N GLY A 182 9.93 15.36 -11.25
CA GLY A 182 10.86 15.87 -12.27
C GLY A 182 11.64 14.75 -12.96
N LEU A 183 12.11 13.75 -12.22
CA LEU A 183 12.78 12.58 -12.81
C LEU A 183 11.82 11.77 -13.69
N ALA A 184 10.59 11.54 -13.23
CA ALA A 184 9.59 10.81 -13.99
C ALA A 184 9.23 11.49 -15.31
N ILE A 185 9.11 12.83 -15.32
CA ILE A 185 8.88 13.61 -16.53
C ILE A 185 10.09 13.51 -17.48
N LYS A 186 11.30 13.75 -16.95
CA LYS A 186 12.55 13.77 -17.72
C LYS A 186 12.84 12.45 -18.41
N HIS A 187 12.52 11.32 -17.77
CA HIS A 187 12.88 9.99 -18.23
C HIS A 187 11.68 9.15 -18.71
N ASP A 188 10.50 9.78 -18.89
CA ASP A 188 9.26 9.12 -19.34
C ASP A 188 8.85 7.91 -18.47
N LEU A 189 8.92 8.08 -17.14
CA LEU A 189 8.63 7.05 -16.17
C LEU A 189 7.24 7.22 -15.56
N CYS A 190 6.66 6.11 -15.08
CA CYS A 190 5.46 6.10 -14.26
C CYS A 190 5.82 6.20 -12.77
N ILE A 191 5.08 6.99 -11.99
CA ILE A 191 5.14 6.97 -10.53
C ILE A 191 3.98 6.12 -10.02
N VAL A 192 4.28 5.03 -9.33
CA VAL A 192 3.29 4.26 -8.57
C VAL A 192 3.40 4.69 -7.11
N SER A 193 2.34 5.29 -6.57
CA SER A 193 2.28 5.75 -5.20
C SER A 193 1.33 4.90 -4.38
N ASP A 194 1.88 4.07 -3.46
CA ASP A 194 1.09 3.35 -2.47
C ASP A 194 0.84 4.26 -1.26
N GLU A 195 -0.40 4.69 -1.12
CA GLU A 195 -0.88 5.62 -0.11
C GLU A 195 -1.82 4.95 0.91
N ALA A 196 -1.64 3.65 1.16
CA ALA A 196 -2.50 2.88 2.07
C ALA A 196 -2.55 3.44 3.50
N TYR A 197 -1.55 4.23 3.90
CA TYR A 197 -1.42 4.83 5.24
C TYR A 197 -1.58 6.35 5.25
N ALA A 198 -2.02 6.99 4.16
CA ALA A 198 -2.06 8.45 4.03
C ALA A 198 -2.91 9.17 5.11
N PHE A 199 -3.86 8.48 5.71
CA PHE A 199 -4.70 9.00 6.80
C PHE A 199 -4.00 9.02 8.17
N PHE A 200 -2.94 8.24 8.34
CA PHE A 200 -2.22 8.13 9.61
C PHE A 200 -0.90 8.90 9.53
N THR A 201 -1.00 10.21 9.72
CA THR A 201 0.13 11.14 9.81
C THR A 201 0.13 11.81 11.19
N TYR A 202 1.30 12.09 11.74
CA TYR A 202 1.47 12.56 13.10
C TYR A 202 2.22 13.89 13.16
N ASP A 203 2.18 14.54 14.33
CA ASP A 203 2.91 15.77 14.61
C ASP A 203 2.57 16.91 13.62
N GLY A 204 1.30 17.00 13.17
CA GLY A 204 0.83 18.01 12.22
C GLY A 204 1.39 17.85 10.78
N ARG A 205 2.04 16.74 10.49
CA ARG A 205 2.56 16.47 9.13
C ARG A 205 1.45 16.00 8.20
N THR A 206 1.65 16.28 6.92
CA THR A 206 0.77 15.81 5.84
C THR A 206 1.55 14.94 4.86
N CYS A 207 0.88 13.94 4.31
CA CYS A 207 1.42 13.11 3.24
C CYS A 207 1.15 13.78 1.89
N THR A 208 2.20 14.11 1.14
CA THR A 208 2.06 14.65 -0.20
C THR A 208 1.93 13.51 -1.21
N SER A 209 0.81 13.48 -1.93
CA SER A 209 0.63 12.61 -3.09
C SER A 209 1.31 13.22 -4.31
N PRO A 210 2.02 12.45 -5.16
CA PRO A 210 2.56 12.95 -6.43
C PRO A 210 1.46 13.44 -7.37
N PHE A 211 0.22 12.96 -7.23
CA PHE A 211 -0.94 13.44 -7.99
C PHE A 211 -1.20 14.94 -7.81
N LEU A 212 -0.78 15.54 -6.69
CA LEU A 212 -0.93 16.98 -6.43
C LEU A 212 0.03 17.86 -7.27
N ILE A 213 0.96 17.25 -7.99
CA ILE A 213 1.88 17.91 -8.92
C ILE A 213 1.27 17.77 -10.32
N GLU A 214 0.78 18.87 -10.88
CA GLU A 214 -0.03 18.88 -12.11
C GLU A 214 0.69 18.22 -13.29
N ASP A 215 1.93 18.60 -13.52
CA ASP A 215 2.73 18.17 -14.67
C ASP A 215 3.01 16.63 -14.70
N VAL A 216 2.82 15.93 -13.59
CA VAL A 216 3.10 14.50 -13.50
C VAL A 216 1.84 13.63 -13.39
N ARG A 217 0.64 14.22 -13.35
CA ARG A 217 -0.63 13.49 -13.15
C ARG A 217 -0.83 12.36 -14.15
N GLU A 218 -0.56 12.62 -15.43
CA GLU A 218 -0.71 11.64 -16.51
C GLU A 218 0.30 10.45 -16.42
N ARG A 219 1.20 10.52 -15.46
CA ARG A 219 2.21 9.50 -15.17
C ARG A 219 2.07 8.91 -13.77
N CYS A 220 1.01 9.31 -13.04
CA CYS A 220 0.76 8.84 -11.68
C CYS A 220 -0.27 7.72 -11.64
N VAL A 221 0.06 6.68 -10.89
CA VAL A 221 -0.86 5.61 -10.50
C VAL A 221 -0.93 5.59 -8.99
N ILE A 222 -2.04 6.04 -8.42
CA ILE A 222 -2.25 6.16 -6.99
C ILE A 222 -3.00 4.93 -6.49
N VAL A 223 -2.46 4.28 -5.47
CA VAL A 223 -3.07 3.10 -4.82
C VAL A 223 -3.53 3.47 -3.43
N ARG A 224 -4.80 3.25 -3.14
CA ARG A 224 -5.39 3.45 -1.81
C ARG A 224 -6.20 2.24 -1.36
N SER A 225 -6.49 2.17 -0.06
CA SER A 225 -7.20 1.04 0.52
C SER A 225 -8.12 1.48 1.65
N PHE A 226 -9.25 0.81 1.78
CA PHE A 226 -10.13 0.92 2.95
C PHE A 226 -9.61 0.11 4.15
N SER A 227 -8.67 -0.80 3.92
CA SER A 227 -8.17 -1.73 4.93
C SER A 227 -7.65 -1.05 6.18
N LYS A 228 -6.95 0.08 6.05
CA LYS A 228 -6.29 0.75 7.17
C LYS A 228 -7.11 1.92 7.70
N SER A 229 -7.52 2.83 6.82
CA SER A 229 -8.28 4.04 7.18
C SER A 229 -9.67 3.76 7.77
N CYS A 230 -10.29 2.64 7.41
CA CYS A 230 -11.65 2.28 7.83
C CYS A 230 -11.71 0.95 8.61
N SER A 231 -10.56 0.40 9.01
CA SER A 231 -10.48 -0.90 9.70
C SER A 231 -11.22 -2.04 8.98
N MET A 232 -11.05 -2.11 7.64
CA MET A 232 -11.75 -3.05 6.74
C MET A 232 -10.79 -4.08 6.13
N THR A 233 -9.83 -4.59 6.89
CA THR A 233 -8.80 -5.51 6.34
C THR A 233 -9.40 -6.77 5.74
N GLY A 234 -10.45 -7.32 6.35
CA GLY A 234 -11.17 -8.52 5.92
C GLY A 234 -12.09 -8.31 4.72
N PHE A 235 -12.55 -7.08 4.44
CA PHE A 235 -13.43 -6.76 3.32
C PHE A 235 -12.75 -6.86 1.96
N ARG A 236 -11.44 -6.72 1.93
CA ARG A 236 -10.64 -6.79 0.71
C ARG A 236 -11.07 -5.76 -0.35
N VAL A 237 -11.20 -4.50 0.03
CA VAL A 237 -11.51 -3.40 -0.90
C VAL A 237 -10.38 -2.38 -0.92
N GLY A 238 -9.89 -2.09 -2.11
CA GLY A 238 -8.92 -1.04 -2.41
C GLY A 238 -9.20 -0.49 -3.80
N TYR A 239 -8.50 0.54 -4.19
CA TYR A 239 -8.69 1.14 -5.50
C TYR A 239 -7.41 1.75 -6.05
N VAL A 240 -7.42 1.91 -7.38
CA VAL A 240 -6.43 2.65 -8.15
C VAL A 240 -7.09 3.89 -8.71
N ALA A 241 -6.41 5.02 -8.64
CA ALA A 241 -6.71 6.23 -9.39
C ALA A 241 -5.56 6.50 -10.38
N ALA A 242 -5.87 6.55 -11.68
CA ALA A 242 -4.87 6.68 -12.74
C ALA A 242 -5.50 7.23 -14.03
N PRO A 243 -4.69 7.63 -15.03
CA PRO A 243 -5.20 7.96 -16.36
C PRO A 243 -6.07 6.84 -16.93
N THR A 244 -7.14 7.22 -17.64
CA THR A 244 -8.16 6.28 -18.15
C THR A 244 -7.56 5.12 -18.96
N VAL A 245 -6.50 5.38 -19.73
CA VAL A 245 -5.81 4.34 -20.52
C VAL A 245 -5.21 3.25 -19.63
N VAL A 246 -4.66 3.60 -18.47
CA VAL A 246 -4.12 2.67 -17.48
C VAL A 246 -5.26 1.87 -16.83
N ILE A 247 -6.34 2.56 -16.45
CA ILE A 247 -7.53 1.91 -15.87
C ILE A 247 -8.15 0.90 -16.83
N GLN A 248 -8.26 1.23 -18.12
CA GLN A 248 -8.79 0.30 -19.13
C GLN A 248 -7.91 -0.94 -19.28
N ALA A 249 -6.58 -0.77 -19.33
CA ALA A 249 -5.64 -1.89 -19.41
C ALA A 249 -5.70 -2.78 -18.16
N MET A 250 -5.74 -2.18 -16.96
CA MET A 250 -5.90 -2.92 -15.71
C MET A 250 -7.25 -3.61 -15.60
N SER A 251 -8.34 -2.98 -16.07
CA SER A 251 -9.68 -3.58 -16.10
C SER A 251 -9.73 -4.81 -17.01
N LYS A 252 -9.06 -4.74 -18.17
CA LYS A 252 -8.90 -5.89 -19.07
C LYS A 252 -8.20 -7.06 -18.35
N LEU A 253 -7.10 -6.78 -17.65
CA LEU A 253 -6.42 -7.81 -16.85
C LEU A 253 -7.33 -8.37 -15.75
N GLN A 254 -8.00 -7.49 -14.98
CA GLN A 254 -8.86 -7.88 -13.86
C GLN A 254 -10.02 -8.75 -14.30
N SER A 255 -10.57 -8.54 -15.51
CA SER A 255 -11.65 -9.35 -16.08
C SER A 255 -11.29 -10.83 -16.22
N HIS A 256 -10.01 -11.15 -16.40
CA HIS A 256 -9.48 -12.51 -16.51
C HIS A 256 -8.80 -13.01 -15.23
N LEU A 257 -8.59 -12.14 -14.23
CA LEU A 257 -7.92 -12.48 -12.98
C LEU A 257 -8.93 -12.84 -11.88
N THR A 258 -9.80 -11.90 -11.51
CA THR A 258 -10.75 -12.05 -10.38
C THR A 258 -12.17 -11.60 -10.71
N GLY A 259 -12.40 -10.97 -11.85
CA GLY A 259 -13.66 -10.31 -12.15
C GLY A 259 -13.86 -9.07 -11.26
N ASN A 260 -15.09 -8.85 -10.81
CA ASN A 260 -15.41 -7.74 -9.91
C ASN A 260 -15.02 -8.03 -8.46
N VAL A 261 -14.81 -6.97 -7.70
CA VAL A 261 -14.72 -7.04 -6.23
C VAL A 261 -16.07 -7.48 -5.65
N CYS A 262 -16.06 -8.15 -4.51
CA CYS A 262 -17.25 -8.58 -3.79
C CYS A 262 -18.28 -7.44 -3.67
N THR A 263 -19.48 -7.62 -4.21
CA THR A 263 -20.47 -6.55 -4.35
C THR A 263 -20.96 -5.98 -3.02
N PHE A 264 -21.28 -6.82 -2.04
CA PHE A 264 -21.69 -6.36 -0.72
C PHE A 264 -20.55 -5.70 0.06
N ALA A 265 -19.28 -6.07 -0.18
CA ALA A 265 -18.14 -5.39 0.40
C ALA A 265 -17.94 -3.98 -0.18
N GLN A 266 -18.31 -3.77 -1.45
CA GLN A 266 -18.30 -2.44 -2.07
C GLN A 266 -19.37 -1.51 -1.48
N GLU A 267 -20.55 -2.01 -1.09
CA GLU A 267 -21.56 -1.22 -0.38
C GLU A 267 -21.06 -0.79 1.00
N GLY A 268 -20.35 -1.68 1.72
CA GLY A 268 -19.65 -1.29 2.94
C GLY A 268 -18.58 -0.22 2.71
N ALA A 269 -17.83 -0.31 1.59
CA ALA A 269 -16.84 0.69 1.22
C ALA A 269 -17.48 2.03 0.81
N LEU A 270 -18.67 2.01 0.21
CA LEU A 270 -19.45 3.21 -0.09
C LEU A 270 -19.86 3.92 1.20
N ALA A 271 -20.42 3.17 2.16
CA ALA A 271 -20.75 3.71 3.49
C ALA A 271 -19.52 4.25 4.25
N ALA A 272 -18.35 3.66 4.02
CA ALA A 272 -17.10 4.15 4.61
C ALA A 272 -16.68 5.54 4.12
N LEU A 273 -17.19 6.02 2.98
CA LEU A 273 -16.94 7.39 2.50
C LEU A 273 -17.68 8.44 3.33
N ASP A 274 -18.76 8.04 4.01
CA ASP A 274 -19.57 8.87 4.90
C ASP A 274 -19.16 8.72 6.37
N LEU A 275 -18.08 7.99 6.65
CA LEU A 275 -17.56 7.85 8.00
C LEU A 275 -17.19 9.23 8.57
N GLU A 276 -17.68 9.53 9.76
CA GLU A 276 -17.36 10.78 10.43
C GLU A 276 -15.84 10.95 10.58
N SER A 277 -15.36 12.09 10.14
CA SER A 277 -13.92 12.42 10.22
C SER A 277 -13.38 12.37 11.65
N SER A 278 -14.24 12.61 12.64
CA SER A 278 -13.95 12.50 14.08
C SER A 278 -13.45 11.10 14.48
N ILE A 279 -14.00 10.03 13.90
CA ILE A 279 -13.60 8.65 14.21
C ILE A 279 -12.17 8.40 13.74
N VAL A 280 -11.87 8.76 12.50
CA VAL A 280 -10.52 8.58 11.92
C VAL A 280 -9.50 9.45 12.65
N GLU A 281 -9.89 10.67 13.03
CA GLU A 281 -9.04 11.58 13.80
C GLU A 281 -8.77 11.04 15.21
N GLN A 282 -9.76 10.47 15.87
CA GLN A 282 -9.57 9.84 17.18
C GLN A 282 -8.58 8.65 17.08
N TRP A 283 -8.70 7.81 16.05
CA TRP A 283 -7.74 6.73 15.81
C TRP A 283 -6.33 7.27 15.53
N ARG A 284 -6.23 8.34 14.76
CA ARG A 284 -4.96 8.99 14.48
C ARG A 284 -4.28 9.49 15.76
N LEU A 285 -5.03 10.15 16.63
CA LEU A 285 -4.53 10.66 17.91
C LEU A 285 -4.10 9.53 18.86
N ASP A 286 -4.88 8.47 18.93
CA ASP A 286 -4.55 7.29 19.73
C ASP A 286 -3.30 6.58 19.21
N LEU A 287 -3.20 6.39 17.88
CA LEU A 287 -2.00 5.82 17.24
C LEU A 287 -0.78 6.72 17.46
N GLN A 288 -0.94 8.04 17.44
CA GLN A 288 0.14 8.96 17.76
C GLN A 288 0.63 8.78 19.19
N TYR A 289 -0.29 8.68 20.17
CA TYR A 289 0.05 8.40 21.56
C TYR A 289 0.78 7.06 21.72
N LYS A 290 0.28 5.99 21.10
CA LYS A 290 0.91 4.66 21.10
C LYS A 290 2.29 4.68 20.46
N ARG A 291 2.44 5.37 19.33
CA ARG A 291 3.71 5.60 18.66
C ARG A 291 4.71 6.29 19.60
N ASP A 292 4.31 7.37 20.26
CA ASP A 292 5.16 8.12 21.15
C ASP A 292 5.60 7.27 22.34
N THR A 293 4.68 6.51 22.93
CA THR A 293 4.99 5.57 24.01
C THR A 293 5.96 4.50 23.56
N ALA A 294 5.67 3.80 22.46
CA ALA A 294 6.54 2.73 21.94
C ALA A 294 7.93 3.26 21.57
N TYR A 295 8.01 4.45 20.94
CA TYR A 295 9.26 5.11 20.60
C TYR A 295 10.10 5.45 21.83
N GLN A 296 9.49 5.96 22.92
CA GLN A 296 10.20 6.25 24.18
C GLN A 296 10.88 5.02 24.79
N TYR A 297 10.24 3.84 24.68
CA TYR A 297 10.85 2.59 25.13
C TYR A 297 11.93 2.09 24.14
N ALA A 298 11.61 2.04 22.85
CA ALA A 298 12.51 1.51 21.83
C ALA A 298 13.84 2.27 21.78
N ARG A 299 13.81 3.62 21.83
CA ARG A 299 15.02 4.46 21.78
C ARG A 299 16.00 4.26 22.93
N LYS A 300 15.55 3.67 24.06
CA LYS A 300 16.43 3.33 25.18
C LYS A 300 17.28 2.08 24.92
N MET A 301 16.83 1.23 24.02
CA MET A 301 17.43 -0.07 23.75
C MET A 301 18.04 -0.16 22.35
N PHE A 302 17.53 0.63 21.41
CA PHE A 302 17.87 0.54 20.00
C PHE A 302 18.10 1.93 19.40
N LYS A 303 18.92 1.99 18.38
CA LYS A 303 18.93 3.13 17.48
C LYS A 303 17.61 3.10 16.70
N CYS A 304 16.80 4.15 16.84
CA CYS A 304 15.45 4.19 16.27
C CYS A 304 15.13 5.61 15.81
N ILE A 305 14.63 5.75 14.59
CA ILE A 305 14.12 7.01 14.07
C ILE A 305 12.63 7.07 14.41
N LYS A 306 12.16 8.24 14.91
CA LYS A 306 10.76 8.46 15.25
C LYS A 306 9.92 8.44 13.97
N PRO A 307 8.94 7.54 13.82
CA PRO A 307 8.05 7.54 12.66
C PRO A 307 7.06 8.70 12.71
N HIS A 308 6.72 9.24 11.56
CA HIS A 308 5.76 10.34 11.42
C HIS A 308 4.44 9.95 10.77
N GLY A 309 4.32 8.69 10.36
CA GLY A 309 3.10 8.14 9.76
C GLY A 309 2.99 6.64 9.91
N ALA A 310 1.94 6.06 9.35
CA ALA A 310 1.58 4.65 9.47
C ALA A 310 1.44 4.21 10.95
N PHE A 311 1.62 2.94 11.26
CA PHE A 311 1.61 2.44 12.65
C PHE A 311 2.75 1.42 12.87
N TYR A 312 3.91 1.72 12.31
CA TYR A 312 5.12 0.91 12.42
C TYR A 312 6.20 1.65 13.20
N LEU A 313 7.00 0.88 13.95
CA LEU A 313 8.25 1.30 14.52
C LEU A 313 9.35 0.39 13.96
N PHE A 314 10.43 0.97 13.44
CA PHE A 314 11.49 0.24 12.76
C PHE A 314 12.85 0.49 13.44
N PRO A 315 13.12 -0.17 14.59
CA PRO A 315 14.37 -0.03 15.30
C PRO A 315 15.50 -0.80 14.62
N ASP A 316 16.72 -0.28 14.71
CA ASP A 316 17.93 -1.00 14.29
C ASP A 316 18.30 -2.05 15.34
N VAL A 317 18.14 -3.31 14.99
CA VAL A 317 18.46 -4.46 15.82
C VAL A 317 19.78 -5.13 15.46
N SER A 318 20.59 -4.53 14.58
CA SER A 318 21.86 -5.09 14.09
C SER A 318 22.81 -5.47 15.22
N GLY A 319 22.84 -4.69 16.30
CA GLY A 319 23.65 -4.98 17.49
C GLY A 319 23.25 -6.24 18.27
N LEU A 320 22.06 -6.78 18.02
CA LEU A 320 21.60 -8.04 18.63
C LEU A 320 21.89 -9.28 17.76
N LEU A 321 22.26 -9.07 16.50
CA LEU A 321 22.54 -10.15 15.58
C LEU A 321 23.96 -10.67 15.86
N LYS A 322 24.08 -11.89 16.39
CA LYS A 322 25.35 -12.59 16.52
C LYS A 322 25.98 -12.74 15.14
N ASN A 323 27.28 -12.48 15.04
CA ASN A 323 28.17 -12.51 13.87
C ASN A 323 27.78 -13.51 12.75
N ASN A 324 26.85 -13.18 11.91
CA ASN A 324 26.55 -13.72 10.59
C ASN A 324 25.29 -13.07 9.98
N GLY A 325 24.98 -11.91 10.43
CA GLY A 325 24.48 -10.72 9.72
C GLY A 325 23.18 -10.82 8.92
N SER A 326 22.30 -11.76 9.13
CA SER A 326 20.93 -11.60 8.62
C SER A 326 19.93 -11.93 9.70
N ALA A 327 19.07 -10.95 10.04
CA ALA A 327 17.81 -11.27 10.66
C ALA A 327 17.01 -12.11 9.67
N LYS A 328 17.19 -13.43 9.77
CA LYS A 328 16.37 -14.40 9.05
C LYS A 328 15.00 -14.51 9.70
#